data_9eb9f71c1c281477b67ac53f9149d999
#
_entry.id   9eb9f71c1c281477b67ac53f9149d999
#
_cell.length_a   1.000
_cell.length_b   1.000
_cell.length_c   1.000
_cell.angle_alpha   90.00
_cell.angle_beta   90.00
_cell.angle_gamma   90.00
#
_symmetry.space_group_name_H-M   'P 1'
#
loop_
_entity.id
_entity.type
_entity.pdbx_description
1 polymer ?
#
loop_
_entity_poly.entity_id
_entity_poly.type
_entity_poly.pdbx_seq_one_letter_code
_entity_poly.pdbx_strand_id
1 'polypeptide(L)'
;MSSLPPEAELIPPPPLLTVHGLRVAFAGKEVVHGIDFSIAPGEKLALVGESGSGKTVTALSLLRLVQNADITGRSMFLGRDLLSMPERELRGLRGQEISMIFQEPMTALNPLFTVGDQIAEVLELKQGLARKQSSQSAIKLIAETGIAEPERRAQAYPHQLSGGQRQRAMIAMALACQPKLLLADEPTTALDVTLRGQILDLLASFQQKNGMAVLMITHDLNLVRRFADRVIVMENGHIVEQGAVADVFAHPQHRYTRRLIDSKPVRDVLEVAPIAGEPAVMQARALRVTYPTPLPGIKGWFSHGEFVAVQGADFQLQAGQTLGVMGESGSGKSTLALAALGLMPFRGEMQVTGQAWGLSAAHNKSMRRVVQVVFQDPFSSLSPRLTVAEIVEEGLLVHEPGLSQAERRLRVAQALLDVGMGVDMDQFQLQSLLQRYPHEFSGGQRQRLAIARALIVKPRVLVLDEPTSALDVTIQKQVLQLLQRLQREHGLSYLLITHDVDVIRAMAHQVVVMKDGHIVESGPAAKVLAFPKHDYTRSLLAAAG
;
A
#
# COMPACT_ATOMS: atom_id res chain seq x y z
N MET A 1 -18.91 31.22 -55.56
CA MET A 1 -17.85 30.72 -54.65
C MET A 1 -18.03 31.43 -53.31
N SER A 2 -18.73 30.79 -52.39
CA SER A 2 -18.98 31.33 -51.05
C SER A 2 -17.83 30.89 -50.17
N SER A 3 -17.03 31.83 -49.68
CA SER A 3 -15.96 31.59 -48.70
C SER A 3 -16.60 31.32 -47.35
N LEU A 4 -16.35 30.12 -46.82
CA LEU A 4 -16.61 29.74 -45.41
C LEU A 4 -15.83 30.72 -44.50
N PRO A 5 -16.44 31.20 -43.41
CA PRO A 5 -15.69 32.01 -42.43
C PRO A 5 -14.60 31.14 -41.78
N PRO A 6 -13.44 31.74 -41.38
CA PRO A 6 -12.39 31.02 -40.70
C PRO A 6 -12.91 30.42 -39.41
N GLU A 7 -12.57 29.15 -39.16
CA GLU A 7 -12.80 28.48 -37.87
C GLU A 7 -12.24 29.39 -36.78
N ALA A 8 -13.11 29.84 -35.89
CA ALA A 8 -12.70 30.59 -34.70
C ALA A 8 -11.78 29.67 -33.90
N GLU A 9 -10.50 30.04 -33.76
CA GLU A 9 -9.58 29.42 -32.81
C GLU A 9 -10.26 29.45 -31.44
N LEU A 10 -10.68 28.28 -30.96
CA LEU A 10 -11.22 28.10 -29.62
C LEU A 10 -10.10 28.42 -28.64
N ILE A 11 -10.11 29.64 -28.10
CA ILE A 11 -9.21 30.02 -26.99
C ILE A 11 -9.50 29.03 -25.86
N PRO A 12 -8.50 28.23 -25.43
CA PRO A 12 -8.72 27.28 -24.35
C PRO A 12 -9.22 28.02 -23.10
N PRO A 13 -10.16 27.44 -22.35
CA PRO A 13 -10.67 28.09 -21.15
C PRO A 13 -9.52 28.36 -20.17
N PRO A 14 -9.59 29.46 -19.41
CA PRO A 14 -8.56 29.79 -18.44
C PRO A 14 -8.40 28.65 -17.43
N PRO A 15 -7.18 28.35 -16.99
CA PRO A 15 -6.93 27.26 -16.04
C PRO A 15 -7.68 27.50 -14.73
N LEU A 16 -8.18 26.41 -14.12
CA LEU A 16 -8.85 26.43 -12.82
C LEU A 16 -7.86 26.77 -11.70
N LEU A 17 -6.67 26.13 -11.76
CA LEU A 17 -5.55 26.36 -10.87
C LEU A 17 -4.29 26.63 -11.68
N THR A 18 -3.52 27.65 -11.26
CA THR A 18 -2.18 27.90 -11.81
C THR A 18 -1.20 28.09 -10.66
N VAL A 19 -0.12 27.34 -10.67
CA VAL A 19 0.94 27.39 -9.66
C VAL A 19 2.20 27.93 -10.34
N HIS A 20 2.82 28.97 -9.74
CA HIS A 20 4.03 29.62 -10.25
C HIS A 20 5.09 29.71 -9.16
N GLY A 21 6.25 29.14 -9.44
CA GLY A 21 7.44 29.22 -8.60
C GLY A 21 7.20 28.74 -7.17
N LEU A 22 6.35 27.73 -6.96
CA LEU A 22 6.04 27.24 -5.62
C LEU A 22 7.28 26.62 -4.98
N ARG A 23 7.69 27.19 -3.84
CA ARG A 23 8.79 26.69 -2.99
C ARG A 23 8.27 26.39 -1.61
N VAL A 24 8.77 25.30 -1.02
CA VAL A 24 8.44 24.92 0.36
C VAL A 24 9.70 24.52 1.08
N ALA A 25 9.94 25.14 2.25
CA ALA A 25 11.11 24.85 3.09
C ALA A 25 10.69 24.54 4.53
N PHE A 26 11.43 23.65 5.19
CA PHE A 26 11.31 23.34 6.63
C PHE A 26 12.63 23.66 7.31
N ALA A 27 12.59 24.54 8.31
CA ALA A 27 13.79 24.98 9.04
C ALA A 27 14.95 25.37 8.10
N GLY A 28 14.65 26.07 7.01
CA GLY A 28 15.63 26.51 6.01
C GLY A 28 16.04 25.45 4.98
N LYS A 29 15.60 24.20 5.11
CA LYS A 29 15.83 23.18 4.11
C LYS A 29 14.67 23.12 3.11
N GLU A 30 14.94 23.49 1.86
CA GLU A 30 13.95 23.46 0.79
C GLU A 30 13.65 22.00 0.39
N VAL A 31 12.37 21.68 0.19
CA VAL A 31 11.88 20.35 -0.20
C VAL A 31 11.04 20.40 -1.49
N VAL A 32 10.57 21.59 -1.89
CA VAL A 32 9.95 21.88 -3.19
C VAL A 32 10.64 23.11 -3.77
N HIS A 33 11.15 22.98 -4.98
CA HIS A 33 12.16 23.89 -5.54
C HIS A 33 11.63 24.73 -6.74
N GLY A 34 10.62 25.55 -6.51
CA GLY A 34 10.12 26.49 -7.55
C GLY A 34 9.44 25.78 -8.70
N ILE A 35 8.36 25.06 -8.42
CA ILE A 35 7.62 24.30 -9.42
C ILE A 35 6.50 25.13 -10.06
N ASP A 36 6.25 24.85 -11.35
CA ASP A 36 5.24 25.50 -12.18
C ASP A 36 4.33 24.46 -12.83
N PHE A 37 3.00 24.59 -12.65
CA PHE A 37 2.01 23.76 -13.34
C PHE A 37 0.63 24.42 -13.32
N SER A 38 -0.26 23.90 -14.15
CA SER A 38 -1.66 24.33 -14.20
C SER A 38 -2.61 23.15 -14.29
N ILE A 39 -3.87 23.37 -13.87
CA ILE A 39 -4.95 22.40 -13.97
C ILE A 39 -6.13 23.10 -14.67
N ALA A 40 -6.62 22.52 -15.76
CA ALA A 40 -7.81 23.02 -16.47
C ALA A 40 -9.10 22.59 -15.73
N PRO A 41 -10.24 23.27 -15.96
CA PRO A 41 -11.53 22.81 -15.47
C PRO A 41 -11.84 21.38 -15.97
N GLY A 42 -12.25 20.49 -15.06
CA GLY A 42 -12.59 19.11 -15.38
C GLY A 42 -11.39 18.20 -15.73
N GLU A 43 -10.16 18.68 -15.65
CA GLU A 43 -8.95 17.90 -15.96
C GLU A 43 -8.63 16.92 -14.85
N LYS A 44 -8.15 15.73 -15.23
CA LYS A 44 -7.56 14.73 -14.36
C LYS A 44 -6.05 14.76 -14.51
N LEU A 45 -5.37 15.45 -13.59
CA LEU A 45 -3.92 15.58 -13.55
C LEU A 45 -3.33 14.62 -12.52
N ALA A 46 -2.33 13.83 -12.90
CA ALA A 46 -1.58 13.00 -11.96
C ALA A 46 -0.25 13.64 -11.58
N LEU A 47 0.12 13.57 -10.31
CA LEU A 47 1.42 13.96 -9.77
C LEU A 47 2.13 12.71 -9.26
N VAL A 48 3.20 12.28 -9.92
CA VAL A 48 3.90 11.01 -9.66
C VAL A 48 5.36 11.21 -9.27
N GLY A 49 5.94 10.24 -8.58
CA GLY A 49 7.34 10.22 -8.14
C GLY A 49 7.54 9.31 -6.93
N GLU A 50 8.78 9.07 -6.54
CA GLU A 50 9.12 8.26 -5.35
C GLU A 50 8.67 8.94 -4.05
N SER A 51 8.62 8.18 -2.95
CA SER A 51 8.37 8.72 -1.60
C SER A 51 9.43 9.78 -1.27
N GLY A 52 9.00 10.89 -0.67
CA GLY A 52 9.89 12.02 -0.37
C GLY A 52 10.18 12.96 -1.54
N SER A 53 9.62 12.76 -2.74
CA SER A 53 9.81 13.68 -3.87
C SER A 53 9.08 15.03 -3.74
N GLY A 54 8.28 15.25 -2.69
CA GLY A 54 7.58 16.51 -2.43
C GLY A 54 6.11 16.56 -2.84
N LYS A 55 5.51 15.50 -3.37
CA LYS A 55 4.13 15.46 -3.90
C LYS A 55 3.06 15.87 -2.88
N THR A 56 3.01 15.16 -1.75
CA THR A 56 2.08 15.45 -0.64
C THR A 56 2.27 16.85 -0.10
N VAL A 57 3.53 17.27 0.09
CA VAL A 57 3.87 18.62 0.55
C VAL A 57 3.36 19.67 -0.45
N THR A 58 3.50 19.43 -1.75
CA THR A 58 2.96 20.30 -2.80
C THR A 58 1.45 20.48 -2.64
N ALA A 59 0.68 19.39 -2.57
CA ALA A 59 -0.78 19.47 -2.45
C ALA A 59 -1.23 20.16 -1.14
N LEU A 60 -0.62 19.80 -0.01
CA LEU A 60 -0.92 20.42 1.29
C LEU A 60 -0.58 21.92 1.30
N SER A 61 0.49 22.33 0.60
CA SER A 61 0.91 23.74 0.51
C SER A 61 -0.09 24.60 -0.25
N LEU A 62 -0.77 24.07 -1.28
CA LEU A 62 -1.85 24.78 -1.99
C LEU A 62 -2.98 25.19 -1.04
N LEU A 63 -3.24 24.38 -0.04
CA LEU A 63 -4.26 24.65 0.99
C LEU A 63 -3.67 25.24 2.27
N ARG A 64 -2.35 25.53 2.33
CA ARG A 64 -1.66 26.00 3.55
C ARG A 64 -1.92 25.10 4.77
N LEU A 65 -1.92 23.78 4.55
CA LEU A 65 -2.09 22.77 5.60
C LEU A 65 -0.75 22.22 6.12
N VAL A 66 0.36 22.64 5.53
CA VAL A 66 1.70 22.27 5.99
C VAL A 66 2.06 23.10 7.21
N GLN A 67 2.38 22.43 8.32
CA GLN A 67 2.81 23.10 9.57
C GLN A 67 4.31 23.37 9.54
N ASN A 68 4.72 24.48 10.15
CA ASN A 68 6.12 24.86 10.31
C ASN A 68 6.94 24.90 9.00
N ALA A 69 6.30 25.29 7.90
CA ALA A 69 6.92 25.43 6.59
C ALA A 69 6.86 26.88 6.09
N ASP A 70 7.95 27.30 5.46
CA ASP A 70 8.00 28.54 4.69
C ASP A 70 7.55 28.23 3.27
N ILE A 71 6.41 28.83 2.86
CA ILE A 71 5.82 28.63 1.53
C ILE A 71 5.92 29.95 0.77
N THR A 72 6.53 29.90 -0.42
CA THR A 72 6.65 31.06 -1.33
C THR A 72 6.22 30.69 -2.75
N GLY A 73 6.01 31.69 -3.60
CA GLY A 73 5.47 31.53 -4.96
C GLY A 73 4.04 32.06 -5.06
N ARG A 74 3.28 31.61 -6.07
CA ARG A 74 1.87 31.97 -6.29
C ARG A 74 1.04 30.74 -6.62
N SER A 75 -0.18 30.68 -6.09
CA SER A 75 -1.16 29.63 -6.39
C SER A 75 -2.51 30.27 -6.69
N MET A 76 -2.79 30.50 -7.98
CA MET A 76 -4.01 31.17 -8.45
C MET A 76 -5.12 30.16 -8.68
N PHE A 77 -6.17 30.19 -7.86
CA PHE A 77 -7.38 29.41 -8.04
C PHE A 77 -8.56 30.34 -8.41
N LEU A 78 -9.13 30.17 -9.59
CA LEU A 78 -10.18 31.05 -10.12
C LEU A 78 -9.82 32.54 -10.00
N GLY A 79 -8.57 32.90 -10.30
CA GLY A 79 -8.08 34.28 -10.22
C GLY A 79 -7.77 34.80 -8.81
N ARG A 80 -7.88 33.97 -7.75
CA ARG A 80 -7.56 34.32 -6.38
C ARG A 80 -6.29 33.59 -5.91
N ASP A 81 -5.35 34.33 -5.33
CA ASP A 81 -4.09 33.72 -4.86
C ASP A 81 -4.27 33.09 -3.47
N LEU A 82 -4.23 31.76 -3.43
CA LEU A 82 -4.42 30.95 -2.22
C LEU A 82 -3.36 31.20 -1.16
N LEU A 83 -2.10 31.52 -1.57
CA LEU A 83 -0.99 31.66 -0.64
C LEU A 83 -1.00 33.00 0.10
N SER A 84 -1.48 34.08 -0.54
CA SER A 84 -1.57 35.41 0.04
C SER A 84 -2.94 35.72 0.65
N MET A 85 -3.97 34.90 0.36
CA MET A 85 -5.33 35.08 0.83
C MET A 85 -5.45 35.08 2.36
N PRO A 86 -6.30 35.94 2.97
CA PRO A 86 -6.60 35.86 4.40
C PRO A 86 -7.13 34.49 4.82
N GLU A 87 -6.71 34.00 5.98
CA GLU A 87 -7.08 32.65 6.46
C GLU A 87 -8.61 32.45 6.55
N ARG A 88 -9.37 33.49 6.88
CA ARG A 88 -10.82 33.42 6.93
C ARG A 88 -11.43 33.08 5.57
N GLU A 89 -10.90 33.66 4.49
CA GLU A 89 -11.36 33.42 3.13
C GLU A 89 -10.92 32.03 2.66
N LEU A 90 -9.66 31.67 2.89
CA LEU A 90 -9.13 30.34 2.56
C LEU A 90 -9.90 29.22 3.26
N ARG A 91 -10.27 29.42 4.53
CA ARG A 91 -11.14 28.50 5.27
C ARG A 91 -12.52 28.34 4.62
N GLY A 92 -13.06 29.40 4.01
CA GLY A 92 -14.28 29.34 3.20
C GLY A 92 -14.13 28.41 2.00
N LEU A 93 -12.99 28.47 1.29
CA LEU A 93 -12.72 27.64 0.11
C LEU A 93 -12.47 26.16 0.44
N ARG A 94 -11.72 25.89 1.53
CA ARG A 94 -11.41 24.52 1.98
C ARG A 94 -12.70 23.76 2.29
N GLY A 95 -12.88 22.60 1.66
CA GLY A 95 -14.05 21.72 1.79
C GLY A 95 -15.29 22.17 1.00
N GLN A 96 -15.31 23.39 0.47
CA GLN A 96 -16.41 23.90 -0.36
C GLN A 96 -16.05 23.92 -1.87
N GLU A 97 -15.01 24.66 -2.25
CA GLU A 97 -14.56 24.76 -3.64
C GLU A 97 -13.33 23.90 -3.93
N ILE A 98 -12.46 23.71 -2.95
CA ILE A 98 -11.30 22.81 -3.00
C ILE A 98 -11.41 21.82 -1.85
N SER A 99 -11.38 20.54 -2.15
CA SER A 99 -11.39 19.48 -1.14
C SER A 99 -10.20 18.57 -1.27
N MET A 100 -9.92 17.78 -0.22
CA MET A 100 -8.78 16.86 -0.21
C MET A 100 -9.17 15.50 0.36
N ILE A 101 -8.68 14.46 -0.30
CA ILE A 101 -8.63 13.09 0.21
C ILE A 101 -7.21 12.87 0.72
N PHE A 102 -7.07 12.51 1.99
CA PHE A 102 -5.78 12.26 2.63
C PHE A 102 -5.33 10.81 2.45
N GLN A 103 -4.03 10.58 2.53
CA GLN A 103 -3.40 9.27 2.30
C GLN A 103 -3.92 8.18 3.25
N GLU A 104 -4.18 8.51 4.52
CA GLU A 104 -4.63 7.55 5.53
C GLU A 104 -6.03 7.85 6.05
N PRO A 105 -7.04 7.04 5.73
CA PRO A 105 -8.40 7.25 6.23
C PRO A 105 -8.54 7.08 7.76
N MET A 106 -7.58 6.37 8.40
CA MET A 106 -7.58 6.19 9.85
C MET A 106 -7.25 7.47 10.61
N THR A 107 -6.41 8.33 10.03
CA THR A 107 -6.01 9.61 10.62
C THR A 107 -6.90 10.77 10.17
N ALA A 108 -7.56 10.62 9.01
CA ALA A 108 -8.45 11.63 8.44
C ALA A 108 -9.84 11.65 9.09
N LEU A 109 -10.35 10.49 9.54
CA LEU A 109 -11.64 10.40 10.23
C LEU A 109 -11.45 10.44 11.74
N ASN A 110 -12.24 11.26 12.44
CA ASN A 110 -12.23 11.32 13.90
C ASN A 110 -12.85 10.05 14.50
N PRO A 111 -12.11 9.26 15.31
CA PRO A 111 -12.61 7.99 15.85
C PRO A 111 -13.74 8.14 16.87
N LEU A 112 -13.96 9.34 17.40
CA LEU A 112 -14.95 9.63 18.44
C LEU A 112 -16.35 9.99 17.89
N PHE A 113 -16.48 10.22 16.58
CA PHE A 113 -17.73 10.56 15.94
C PHE A 113 -18.14 9.52 14.92
N THR A 114 -19.46 9.40 14.70
CA THR A 114 -19.95 8.51 13.64
C THR A 114 -19.59 9.06 12.27
N VAL A 115 -19.52 8.20 11.27
CA VAL A 115 -19.18 8.62 9.90
C VAL A 115 -20.23 9.56 9.34
N GLY A 116 -21.52 9.30 9.61
CA GLY A 116 -22.60 10.15 9.17
C GLY A 116 -22.56 11.55 9.79
N ASP A 117 -22.20 11.65 11.09
CA ASP A 117 -22.05 12.94 11.76
C ASP A 117 -20.92 13.78 11.16
N GLN A 118 -19.79 13.17 10.83
CA GLN A 118 -18.65 13.88 10.23
C GLN A 118 -18.97 14.43 8.83
N ILE A 119 -19.70 13.66 8.01
CA ILE A 119 -20.14 14.14 6.69
C ILE A 119 -21.20 15.22 6.84
N ALA A 120 -22.15 15.06 7.77
CA ALA A 120 -23.19 16.03 8.06
C ALA A 120 -22.61 17.37 8.55
N GLU A 121 -21.59 17.34 9.40
CA GLU A 121 -20.88 18.53 9.90
C GLU A 121 -20.31 19.37 8.76
N VAL A 122 -19.70 18.75 7.75
CA VAL A 122 -19.20 19.47 6.57
C VAL A 122 -20.33 20.20 5.85
N LEU A 123 -21.49 19.56 5.67
CA LEU A 123 -22.66 20.14 5.02
C LEU A 123 -23.26 21.28 5.85
N GLU A 124 -23.34 21.13 7.17
CA GLU A 124 -23.81 22.18 8.09
C GLU A 124 -22.90 23.41 8.04
N LEU A 125 -21.59 23.20 8.17
CA LEU A 125 -20.60 24.28 8.23
C LEU A 125 -20.40 25.01 6.88
N LYS A 126 -20.51 24.29 5.75
CA LYS A 126 -20.18 24.84 4.42
C LYS A 126 -21.39 25.24 3.60
N GLN A 127 -22.51 24.55 3.74
CA GLN A 127 -23.75 24.83 3.00
C GLN A 127 -24.85 25.41 3.87
N GLY A 128 -24.66 25.49 5.21
CA GLY A 128 -25.66 26.03 6.14
C GLY A 128 -26.90 25.15 6.25
N LEU A 129 -26.80 23.85 5.95
CA LEU A 129 -27.95 22.95 6.02
C LEU A 129 -28.37 22.71 7.48
N ALA A 130 -29.67 22.58 7.70
CA ALA A 130 -30.18 22.17 9.00
C ALA A 130 -29.80 20.71 9.32
N ARG A 131 -29.60 20.39 10.59
CA ARG A 131 -29.14 19.06 11.07
C ARG A 131 -29.87 17.88 10.44
N LYS A 132 -31.20 17.96 10.31
CA LYS A 132 -31.99 16.89 9.71
C LYS A 132 -31.67 16.70 8.22
N GLN A 133 -31.48 17.79 7.49
CA GLN A 133 -31.18 17.78 6.06
C GLN A 133 -29.73 17.28 5.84
N SER A 134 -28.77 17.75 6.64
CA SER A 134 -27.37 17.33 6.55
C SER A 134 -27.22 15.85 6.81
N SER A 135 -27.92 15.29 7.83
CA SER A 135 -27.92 13.85 8.12
C SER A 135 -28.49 13.01 6.98
N GLN A 136 -29.59 13.46 6.35
CA GLN A 136 -30.17 12.76 5.19
C GLN A 136 -29.22 12.81 3.98
N SER A 137 -28.61 13.96 3.72
CA SER A 137 -27.63 14.13 2.65
C SER A 137 -26.37 13.28 2.89
N ALA A 138 -25.91 13.17 4.13
CA ALA A 138 -24.79 12.30 4.50
C ALA A 138 -25.09 10.83 4.18
N ILE A 139 -26.28 10.32 4.52
CA ILE A 139 -26.69 8.95 4.18
C ILE A 139 -26.71 8.75 2.65
N LYS A 140 -27.23 9.73 1.90
CA LYS A 140 -27.24 9.67 0.44
C LYS A 140 -25.83 9.65 -0.16
N LEU A 141 -24.91 10.47 0.34
CA LEU A 141 -23.50 10.46 -0.10
C LEU A 141 -22.81 9.13 0.22
N ILE A 142 -23.06 8.54 1.39
CA ILE A 142 -22.57 7.21 1.76
C ILE A 142 -23.10 6.16 0.77
N ALA A 143 -24.36 6.22 0.37
CA ALA A 143 -24.95 5.35 -0.65
C ALA A 143 -24.31 5.57 -2.03
N GLU A 144 -24.13 6.82 -2.46
CA GLU A 144 -23.50 7.18 -3.73
C GLU A 144 -22.05 6.70 -3.85
N THR A 145 -21.32 6.61 -2.72
CA THR A 145 -19.97 5.99 -2.70
C THR A 145 -19.99 4.47 -2.67
N GLY A 146 -21.16 3.83 -2.78
CA GLY A 146 -21.31 2.39 -2.90
C GLY A 146 -21.09 1.62 -1.58
N ILE A 147 -21.32 2.27 -0.42
CA ILE A 147 -21.34 1.60 0.87
C ILE A 147 -22.74 0.97 1.07
N ALA A 148 -22.78 -0.35 1.22
CA ALA A 148 -24.02 -1.07 1.51
C ALA A 148 -24.59 -0.70 2.89
N GLU A 149 -25.93 -0.77 3.07
CA GLU A 149 -26.64 -0.42 4.30
C GLU A 149 -26.28 1.01 4.80
N PRO A 150 -26.44 2.07 3.97
CA PRO A 150 -25.91 3.40 4.24
C PRO A 150 -26.46 4.01 5.54
N GLU A 151 -27.73 3.77 5.88
CA GLU A 151 -28.35 4.23 7.14
C GLU A 151 -27.65 3.63 8.36
N ARG A 152 -27.38 2.34 8.33
CA ARG A 152 -26.67 1.64 9.42
C ARG A 152 -25.21 2.09 9.48
N ARG A 153 -24.53 2.23 8.33
CA ARG A 153 -23.13 2.63 8.27
C ARG A 153 -22.92 4.10 8.62
N ALA A 154 -23.88 4.96 8.39
CA ALA A 154 -23.84 6.34 8.87
C ALA A 154 -23.73 6.44 10.40
N GLN A 155 -24.32 5.49 11.12
CA GLN A 155 -24.27 5.42 12.59
C GLN A 155 -23.01 4.69 13.10
N ALA A 156 -22.20 4.14 12.22
CA ALA A 156 -20.99 3.42 12.60
C ALA A 156 -19.83 4.39 12.86
N TYR A 157 -18.98 4.02 13.82
CA TYR A 157 -17.70 4.69 14.04
C TYR A 157 -16.64 4.21 13.04
N PRO A 158 -15.60 5.00 12.72
CA PRO A 158 -14.57 4.62 11.75
C PRO A 158 -13.94 3.23 11.99
N HIS A 159 -13.69 2.87 13.26
CA HIS A 159 -13.10 1.58 13.62
C HIS A 159 -14.03 0.37 13.37
N GLN A 160 -15.33 0.58 13.18
CA GLN A 160 -16.32 -0.45 12.87
C GLN A 160 -16.48 -0.72 11.37
N LEU A 161 -15.80 0.07 10.52
CA LEU A 161 -15.81 -0.06 9.07
C LEU A 161 -14.56 -0.82 8.59
N SER A 162 -14.68 -1.53 7.46
CA SER A 162 -13.50 -2.07 6.75
C SER A 162 -12.63 -0.95 6.17
N GLY A 163 -11.38 -1.25 5.78
CA GLY A 163 -10.49 -0.27 5.16
C GLY A 163 -11.12 0.40 3.94
N GLY A 164 -11.69 -0.39 3.02
CA GLY A 164 -12.37 0.14 1.84
C GLY A 164 -13.63 0.95 2.15
N GLN A 165 -14.40 0.58 3.18
CA GLN A 165 -15.55 1.38 3.63
C GLN A 165 -15.12 2.71 4.24
N ARG A 166 -14.04 2.75 5.03
CA ARG A 166 -13.47 4.00 5.56
C ARG A 166 -13.00 4.92 4.42
N GLN A 167 -12.33 4.36 3.42
CA GLN A 167 -11.89 5.11 2.24
C GLN A 167 -13.08 5.73 1.51
N ARG A 168 -14.14 4.95 1.24
CA ARG A 168 -15.37 5.43 0.61
C ARG A 168 -16.08 6.50 1.45
N ALA A 169 -16.06 6.37 2.77
CA ALA A 169 -16.63 7.36 3.69
C ALA A 169 -15.82 8.68 3.67
N MET A 170 -14.49 8.61 3.62
CA MET A 170 -13.63 9.79 3.46
C MET A 170 -13.85 10.46 2.11
N ILE A 171 -14.04 9.69 1.03
CA ILE A 171 -14.41 10.22 -0.29
C ILE A 171 -15.78 10.90 -0.22
N ALA A 172 -16.80 10.29 0.42
CA ALA A 172 -18.12 10.91 0.61
C ALA A 172 -18.01 12.26 1.34
N MET A 173 -17.19 12.33 2.38
CA MET A 173 -16.93 13.58 3.11
C MET A 173 -16.23 14.63 2.23
N ALA A 174 -15.22 14.23 1.46
CA ALA A 174 -14.49 15.14 0.56
C ALA A 174 -15.39 15.68 -0.57
N LEU A 175 -16.36 14.91 -1.05
CA LEU A 175 -17.27 15.27 -2.14
C LEU A 175 -18.57 15.92 -1.65
N ALA A 176 -18.77 16.06 -0.34
CA ALA A 176 -20.03 16.52 0.25
C ALA A 176 -20.52 17.88 -0.31
N CYS A 177 -19.61 18.80 -0.59
CA CYS A 177 -19.91 20.12 -1.12
C CYS A 177 -19.74 20.23 -2.66
N GLN A 178 -19.53 19.15 -3.38
CA GLN A 178 -19.29 19.13 -4.83
C GLN A 178 -18.18 20.11 -5.25
N PRO A 179 -16.93 19.90 -4.77
CA PRO A 179 -15.83 20.83 -5.01
C PRO A 179 -15.50 20.95 -6.49
N LYS A 180 -14.95 22.10 -6.90
CA LYS A 180 -14.46 22.33 -8.26
C LYS A 180 -13.09 21.66 -8.49
N LEU A 181 -12.29 21.54 -7.41
CA LEU A 181 -10.98 20.88 -7.41
C LEU A 181 -10.90 19.88 -6.27
N LEU A 182 -10.56 18.65 -6.59
CA LEU A 182 -10.25 17.59 -5.63
C LEU A 182 -8.75 17.30 -5.66
N LEU A 183 -8.09 17.43 -4.52
CA LEU A 183 -6.73 16.97 -4.28
C LEU A 183 -6.83 15.56 -3.68
N ALA A 184 -6.38 14.54 -4.39
CA ALA A 184 -6.47 13.15 -3.95
C ALA A 184 -5.06 12.60 -3.69
N ASP A 185 -4.65 12.58 -2.42
CA ASP A 185 -3.33 12.09 -2.02
C ASP A 185 -3.39 10.60 -1.73
N GLU A 186 -2.86 9.82 -2.64
CA GLU A 186 -2.83 8.35 -2.63
C GLU A 186 -4.20 7.72 -2.28
N PRO A 187 -5.27 8.05 -3.02
CA PRO A 187 -6.64 7.69 -2.64
C PRO A 187 -6.92 6.18 -2.63
N THR A 188 -6.00 5.37 -3.10
CA THR A 188 -6.14 3.92 -3.24
C THR A 188 -5.08 3.12 -2.47
N THR A 189 -4.20 3.79 -1.72
CA THR A 189 -3.16 3.12 -0.91
C THR A 189 -3.81 2.25 0.16
N ALA A 190 -3.20 1.10 0.46
CA ALA A 190 -3.71 0.07 1.37
C ALA A 190 -5.04 -0.60 0.96
N LEU A 191 -5.49 -0.41 -0.28
CA LEU A 191 -6.63 -1.13 -0.84
C LEU A 191 -6.15 -2.26 -1.76
N ASP A 192 -6.93 -3.34 -1.80
CA ASP A 192 -6.72 -4.40 -2.80
C ASP A 192 -7.03 -3.92 -4.23
N VAL A 193 -6.54 -4.67 -5.21
CA VAL A 193 -6.59 -4.29 -6.63
C VAL A 193 -8.02 -4.05 -7.12
N THR A 194 -8.98 -4.86 -6.70
CA THR A 194 -10.38 -4.72 -7.08
C THR A 194 -11.00 -3.44 -6.52
N LEU A 195 -10.75 -3.15 -5.24
CA LEU A 195 -11.23 -1.92 -4.61
C LEU A 195 -10.57 -0.66 -5.20
N ARG A 196 -9.28 -0.73 -5.59
CA ARG A 196 -8.60 0.40 -6.28
C ARG A 196 -9.35 0.80 -7.54
N GLY A 197 -9.68 -0.19 -8.39
CA GLY A 197 -10.46 0.03 -9.61
C GLY A 197 -11.80 0.70 -9.33
N GLN A 198 -12.55 0.19 -8.36
CA GLN A 198 -13.85 0.75 -7.99
C GLN A 198 -13.78 2.19 -7.45
N ILE A 199 -12.72 2.54 -6.71
CA ILE A 199 -12.50 3.92 -6.23
C ILE A 199 -12.19 4.85 -7.40
N LEU A 200 -11.36 4.44 -8.36
CA LEU A 200 -11.09 5.25 -9.54
C LEU A 200 -12.34 5.47 -10.40
N ASP A 201 -13.14 4.42 -10.62
CA ASP A 201 -14.40 4.52 -11.38
C ASP A 201 -15.40 5.44 -10.65
N LEU A 202 -15.43 5.39 -9.33
CA LEU A 202 -16.21 6.30 -8.50
C LEU A 202 -15.75 7.77 -8.68
N LEU A 203 -14.46 8.05 -8.54
CA LEU A 203 -13.91 9.39 -8.73
C LEU A 203 -14.13 9.91 -10.16
N ALA A 204 -13.97 9.06 -11.17
CA ALA A 204 -14.24 9.40 -12.57
C ALA A 204 -15.72 9.73 -12.80
N SER A 205 -16.64 8.98 -12.18
CA SER A 205 -18.09 9.24 -12.29
C SER A 205 -18.47 10.59 -11.67
N PHE A 206 -17.94 10.94 -10.50
CA PHE A 206 -18.15 12.24 -9.87
C PHE A 206 -17.52 13.38 -10.66
N GLN A 207 -16.32 13.15 -11.22
CA GLN A 207 -15.61 14.11 -12.06
C GLN A 207 -16.47 14.45 -13.30
N GLN A 208 -16.97 13.44 -14.01
CA GLN A 208 -17.81 13.64 -15.19
C GLN A 208 -19.13 14.32 -14.84
N LYS A 209 -19.81 13.89 -13.76
CA LYS A 209 -21.10 14.42 -13.33
C LYS A 209 -21.04 15.89 -12.94
N ASN A 210 -19.96 16.33 -12.28
CA ASN A 210 -19.85 17.64 -11.66
C ASN A 210 -18.88 18.59 -12.39
N GLY A 211 -18.17 18.14 -13.43
CA GLY A 211 -17.11 18.91 -14.09
C GLY A 211 -15.93 19.24 -13.16
N MET A 212 -15.72 18.44 -12.10
CA MET A 212 -14.69 18.63 -11.09
C MET A 212 -13.30 18.31 -11.67
N ALA A 213 -12.31 19.17 -11.43
CA ALA A 213 -10.92 18.83 -11.71
C ALA A 213 -10.34 17.97 -10.58
N VAL A 214 -9.41 17.06 -10.92
CA VAL A 214 -8.77 16.17 -9.94
C VAL A 214 -7.25 16.26 -10.08
N LEU A 215 -6.56 16.58 -8.98
CA LEU A 215 -5.12 16.37 -8.84
C LEU A 215 -4.91 15.08 -8.05
N MET A 216 -4.52 14.00 -8.71
CA MET A 216 -4.25 12.71 -8.09
C MET A 216 -2.76 12.54 -7.83
N ILE A 217 -2.38 12.38 -6.58
CA ILE A 217 -1.02 12.01 -6.18
C ILE A 217 -0.98 10.49 -6.04
N THR A 218 -0.04 9.86 -6.72
CA THR A 218 0.17 8.41 -6.63
C THR A 218 1.58 8.02 -7.05
N HIS A 219 2.03 6.87 -6.59
CA HIS A 219 3.23 6.19 -7.08
C HIS A 219 2.90 5.05 -8.06
N ASP A 220 1.61 4.71 -8.22
CA ASP A 220 1.15 3.63 -9.10
C ASP A 220 0.90 4.14 -10.53
N LEU A 221 1.81 3.83 -11.44
CA LEU A 221 1.75 4.26 -12.83
C LEU A 221 0.62 3.58 -13.62
N ASN A 222 0.13 2.40 -13.19
CA ASN A 222 -1.00 1.75 -13.84
C ASN A 222 -2.29 2.53 -13.57
N LEU A 223 -2.46 3.06 -12.35
CA LEU A 223 -3.57 3.94 -12.02
C LEU A 223 -3.54 5.23 -12.84
N VAL A 224 -2.34 5.81 -13.02
CA VAL A 224 -2.16 7.02 -13.86
C VAL A 224 -2.61 6.78 -15.30
N ARG A 225 -2.18 5.67 -15.92
CA ARG A 225 -2.56 5.29 -17.30
C ARG A 225 -4.08 5.15 -17.47
N ARG A 226 -4.76 4.62 -16.44
CA ARG A 226 -6.21 4.38 -16.48
C ARG A 226 -7.04 5.63 -16.21
N PHE A 227 -6.54 6.55 -15.38
CA PHE A 227 -7.36 7.64 -14.84
C PHE A 227 -7.00 9.01 -15.37
N ALA A 228 -5.71 9.35 -15.51
CA ALA A 228 -5.28 10.72 -15.74
C ALA A 228 -5.19 11.09 -17.23
N ASP A 229 -5.45 12.36 -17.53
CA ASP A 229 -5.29 12.96 -18.86
C ASP A 229 -3.85 13.43 -19.07
N ARG A 230 -3.27 14.09 -18.04
CA ARG A 230 -1.89 14.56 -18.00
C ARG A 230 -1.18 14.07 -16.75
N VAL A 231 0.15 14.02 -16.82
CA VAL A 231 1.03 13.61 -15.74
C VAL A 231 2.14 14.63 -15.51
N ILE A 232 2.47 14.85 -14.25
CA ILE A 232 3.65 15.58 -13.77
C ILE A 232 4.52 14.58 -13.01
N VAL A 233 5.79 14.50 -13.38
CA VAL A 233 6.79 13.65 -12.72
C VAL A 233 7.67 14.52 -11.83
N MET A 234 7.70 14.20 -10.52
CA MET A 234 8.54 14.88 -9.53
C MET A 234 9.69 14.01 -9.06
N GLU A 235 10.90 14.57 -9.05
CA GLU A 235 12.10 13.99 -8.43
C GLU A 235 12.77 15.05 -7.53
N ASN A 236 13.03 14.72 -6.26
CA ASN A 236 13.74 15.59 -5.32
C ASN A 236 13.21 17.03 -5.28
N GLY A 237 11.91 17.23 -5.23
CA GLY A 237 11.28 18.54 -5.15
C GLY A 237 11.19 19.33 -6.45
N HIS A 238 11.64 18.78 -7.57
CA HIS A 238 11.57 19.41 -8.90
C HIS A 238 10.57 18.67 -9.81
N ILE A 239 9.90 19.41 -10.68
CA ILE A 239 9.19 18.83 -11.82
C ILE A 239 10.24 18.52 -12.88
N VAL A 240 10.42 17.26 -13.23
CA VAL A 240 11.42 16.80 -14.20
C VAL A 240 10.83 16.51 -15.57
N GLU A 241 9.53 16.20 -15.62
CA GLU A 241 8.81 15.99 -16.87
C GLU A 241 7.31 16.20 -16.66
N GLN A 242 6.60 16.73 -17.67
CA GLN A 242 5.14 16.85 -17.65
C GLN A 242 4.59 16.81 -19.07
N GLY A 243 3.37 16.26 -19.23
CA GLY A 243 2.72 16.16 -20.53
C GLY A 243 1.48 15.26 -20.52
N ALA A 244 0.91 15.01 -21.70
CA ALA A 244 -0.15 14.02 -21.82
C ALA A 244 0.35 12.63 -21.38
N VAL A 245 -0.50 11.86 -20.67
CA VAL A 245 -0.11 10.53 -20.15
C VAL A 245 0.39 9.64 -21.29
N ALA A 246 -0.29 9.63 -22.45
CA ALA A 246 0.09 8.81 -23.59
C ALA A 246 1.51 9.12 -24.08
N ASP A 247 1.86 10.40 -24.16
CA ASP A 247 3.15 10.86 -24.71
C ASP A 247 4.29 10.58 -23.73
N VAL A 248 4.13 10.95 -22.45
CA VAL A 248 5.16 10.76 -21.41
C VAL A 248 5.47 9.28 -21.19
N PHE A 249 4.44 8.41 -21.27
CA PHE A 249 4.64 6.98 -21.08
C PHE A 249 5.16 6.25 -22.32
N ALA A 250 4.87 6.75 -23.53
CA ALA A 250 5.39 6.17 -24.77
C ALA A 250 6.82 6.65 -25.07
N HIS A 251 7.11 7.92 -24.78
CA HIS A 251 8.36 8.58 -25.15
C HIS A 251 8.95 9.40 -23.96
N PRO A 252 9.27 8.76 -22.83
CA PRO A 252 9.81 9.48 -21.67
C PRO A 252 11.14 10.14 -22.00
N GLN A 253 11.24 11.45 -21.79
CA GLN A 253 12.43 12.24 -22.10
C GLN A 253 13.43 12.23 -20.96
N HIS A 254 12.95 12.37 -19.72
CA HIS A 254 13.82 12.42 -18.56
C HIS A 254 14.26 11.03 -18.10
N ARG A 255 15.52 10.87 -17.70
CA ARG A 255 16.09 9.60 -17.22
C ARG A 255 15.32 9.00 -16.03
N TYR A 256 14.81 9.86 -15.15
CA TYR A 256 14.06 9.42 -13.98
C TYR A 256 12.69 8.86 -14.38
N THR A 257 11.99 9.49 -15.32
CA THR A 257 10.72 8.98 -15.85
C THR A 257 10.90 7.61 -16.49
N ARG A 258 11.97 7.41 -17.28
CA ARG A 258 12.31 6.08 -17.83
C ARG A 258 12.53 5.06 -16.72
N ARG A 259 13.32 5.42 -15.68
CA ARG A 259 13.57 4.55 -14.53
C ARG A 259 12.28 4.18 -13.81
N LEU A 260 11.35 5.13 -13.60
CA LEU A 260 10.04 4.86 -12.98
C LEU A 260 9.20 3.89 -13.83
N ILE A 261 9.11 4.12 -15.14
CA ILE A 261 8.34 3.27 -16.06
C ILE A 261 8.95 1.86 -16.15
N ASP A 262 10.28 1.76 -16.15
CA ASP A 262 11.03 0.50 -16.21
C ASP A 262 11.15 -0.20 -14.84
N SER A 263 10.60 0.39 -13.77
CA SER A 263 10.68 -0.17 -12.41
C SER A 263 9.75 -1.35 -12.16
N LYS A 264 9.19 -1.97 -13.19
CA LYS A 264 8.43 -3.22 -13.05
C LYS A 264 9.33 -4.33 -12.48
N PRO A 265 8.79 -5.15 -11.57
CA PRO A 265 9.51 -6.32 -11.09
C PRO A 265 9.86 -7.27 -12.25
N VAL A 266 11.12 -7.69 -12.31
CA VAL A 266 11.60 -8.62 -13.33
C VAL A 266 11.70 -10.02 -12.72
N ARG A 267 11.27 -11.03 -13.47
CA ARG A 267 11.40 -12.43 -13.06
C ARG A 267 12.87 -12.85 -13.19
N ASP A 268 13.48 -13.21 -12.07
CA ASP A 268 14.86 -13.71 -11.99
C ASP A 268 14.92 -14.80 -10.90
N VAL A 269 14.17 -15.87 -11.08
CA VAL A 269 14.09 -17.03 -10.19
C VAL A 269 14.70 -18.25 -10.87
N LEU A 270 15.32 -19.14 -10.08
CA LEU A 270 15.76 -20.43 -10.58
C LEU A 270 14.55 -21.33 -10.83
N GLU A 271 14.37 -21.77 -12.06
CA GLU A 271 13.32 -22.73 -12.42
C GLU A 271 13.76 -24.14 -11.94
N VAL A 272 13.63 -24.35 -10.62
CA VAL A 272 13.93 -25.65 -10.00
C VAL A 272 12.77 -26.60 -10.31
N ALA A 273 13.01 -27.59 -11.16
CA ALA A 273 12.03 -28.64 -11.35
C ALA A 273 11.86 -29.42 -10.02
N PRO A 274 10.62 -29.70 -9.58
CA PRO A 274 10.41 -30.55 -8.40
C PRO A 274 11.09 -31.90 -8.63
N ILE A 275 11.99 -32.29 -7.73
CA ILE A 275 12.61 -33.62 -7.76
C ILE A 275 11.50 -34.62 -7.39
N ALA A 276 11.17 -35.51 -8.29
CA ALA A 276 10.13 -36.50 -8.06
C ALA A 276 10.50 -37.35 -6.83
N GLY A 277 9.66 -37.33 -5.81
CA GLY A 277 9.85 -38.05 -4.54
C GLY A 277 10.50 -37.25 -3.41
N GLU A 278 10.96 -36.01 -3.63
CA GLU A 278 11.36 -35.15 -2.52
C GLU A 278 10.11 -34.63 -1.76
N PRO A 279 10.13 -34.73 -0.41
CA PRO A 279 9.03 -34.22 0.40
C PRO A 279 9.00 -32.69 0.33
N ALA A 280 7.79 -32.12 0.27
CA ALA A 280 7.59 -30.69 0.37
C ALA A 280 8.18 -30.13 1.67
N VAL A 281 8.83 -28.94 1.60
CA VAL A 281 9.35 -28.28 2.79
C VAL A 281 8.25 -27.72 3.69
N MET A 282 7.07 -27.44 3.10
CA MET A 282 5.85 -27.08 3.84
C MET A 282 4.65 -27.68 3.12
N GLN A 283 3.72 -28.28 3.89
CA GLN A 283 2.52 -28.89 3.34
C GLN A 283 1.34 -28.67 4.29
N ALA A 284 0.20 -28.31 3.72
CA ALA A 284 -1.08 -28.27 4.42
C ALA A 284 -2.08 -29.21 3.76
N ARG A 285 -2.93 -29.86 4.57
CA ARG A 285 -4.08 -30.68 4.13
C ARG A 285 -5.30 -30.35 4.96
N ALA A 286 -6.41 -30.06 4.28
CA ALA A 286 -7.68 -29.69 4.87
C ALA A 286 -7.55 -28.65 6.01
N LEU A 287 -6.62 -27.69 5.83
CA LEU A 287 -6.31 -26.66 6.83
C LEU A 287 -7.53 -25.77 7.05
N ARG A 288 -8.00 -25.72 8.31
CA ARG A 288 -9.12 -24.87 8.72
C ARG A 288 -8.72 -24.00 9.90
N VAL A 289 -8.99 -22.69 9.79
CA VAL A 289 -8.72 -21.72 10.85
C VAL A 289 -10.00 -20.94 11.16
N THR A 290 -10.34 -20.84 12.44
CA THR A 290 -11.54 -20.16 12.92
C THR A 290 -11.19 -19.12 13.97
N TYR A 291 -11.97 -18.02 13.98
CA TYR A 291 -11.92 -16.99 15.02
C TYR A 291 -13.22 -17.06 15.85
N PRO A 292 -13.13 -16.93 17.18
CA PRO A 292 -14.33 -16.82 18.01
C PRO A 292 -15.01 -15.47 17.73
N THR A 293 -16.31 -15.49 17.50
CA THR A 293 -17.13 -14.28 17.33
C THR A 293 -18.10 -14.14 18.50
N PRO A 294 -18.32 -12.91 19.03
CA PRO A 294 -19.30 -12.70 20.07
C PRO A 294 -20.71 -12.96 19.51
N LEU A 295 -21.51 -13.75 20.24
CA LEU A 295 -22.92 -13.93 19.93
C LEU A 295 -23.76 -12.84 20.60
N PRO A 296 -24.82 -12.32 19.95
CA PRO A 296 -25.70 -11.33 20.54
C PRO A 296 -26.52 -11.90 21.70
N GLY A 297 -26.79 -11.06 22.74
CA GLY A 297 -27.63 -11.39 23.88
C GLY A 297 -26.95 -12.29 24.91
N ILE A 298 -27.77 -12.88 25.82
CA ILE A 298 -27.30 -13.67 27.00
C ILE A 298 -26.51 -14.91 26.56
N LYS A 299 -26.76 -15.46 25.38
CA LYS A 299 -25.99 -16.58 24.81
C LYS A 299 -24.51 -16.24 24.60
N GLY A 300 -24.16 -14.97 24.33
CA GLY A 300 -22.79 -14.53 24.17
C GLY A 300 -21.92 -14.58 25.42
N TRP A 301 -22.52 -14.76 26.60
CA TRP A 301 -21.80 -14.94 27.87
C TRP A 301 -21.30 -16.39 28.08
N PHE A 302 -21.91 -17.35 27.40
CA PHE A 302 -21.64 -18.79 27.60
C PHE A 302 -21.12 -19.50 26.35
N SER A 303 -21.22 -18.87 25.15
CA SER A 303 -20.76 -19.46 23.90
C SER A 303 -20.34 -18.40 22.92
N HIS A 304 -19.39 -18.76 22.06
CA HIS A 304 -18.90 -17.92 20.95
C HIS A 304 -19.35 -18.54 19.64
N GLY A 305 -19.71 -17.71 18.67
CA GLY A 305 -19.83 -18.12 17.27
C GLY A 305 -18.46 -18.40 16.68
N GLU A 306 -18.39 -19.05 15.53
CA GLU A 306 -17.15 -19.25 14.78
C GLU A 306 -17.20 -18.47 13.46
N PHE A 307 -16.20 -17.65 13.20
CA PHE A 307 -15.93 -17.10 11.87
C PHE A 307 -14.81 -17.94 11.24
N VAL A 308 -15.11 -18.59 10.11
CA VAL A 308 -14.16 -19.44 9.41
C VAL A 308 -13.36 -18.59 8.45
N ALA A 309 -12.09 -18.32 8.76
CA ALA A 309 -11.20 -17.48 7.96
C ALA A 309 -10.42 -18.28 6.90
N VAL A 310 -10.15 -19.58 7.14
CA VAL A 310 -9.58 -20.51 6.16
C VAL A 310 -10.37 -21.80 6.23
N GLN A 311 -10.82 -22.30 5.08
CA GLN A 311 -11.71 -23.46 5.01
C GLN A 311 -11.16 -24.52 4.05
N GLY A 312 -10.53 -25.57 4.63
CA GLY A 312 -10.07 -26.74 3.88
C GLY A 312 -8.97 -26.44 2.87
N ALA A 313 -7.98 -25.61 3.25
CA ALA A 313 -6.92 -25.26 2.33
C ALA A 313 -5.89 -26.40 2.19
N ASP A 314 -5.61 -26.79 0.94
CA ASP A 314 -4.58 -27.75 0.55
C ASP A 314 -3.49 -27.04 -0.27
N PHE A 315 -2.24 -27.12 0.17
CA PHE A 315 -1.11 -26.58 -0.59
C PHE A 315 0.20 -27.29 -0.26
N GLN A 316 1.18 -27.15 -1.15
CA GLN A 316 2.54 -27.66 -0.99
C GLN A 316 3.54 -26.61 -1.44
N LEU A 317 4.62 -26.44 -0.67
CA LEU A 317 5.78 -25.64 -1.01
C LEU A 317 6.99 -26.56 -1.15
N GLN A 318 7.60 -26.59 -2.33
CA GLN A 318 8.79 -27.38 -2.60
C GLN A 318 10.07 -26.63 -2.20
N ALA A 319 11.17 -27.38 -1.97
CA ALA A 319 12.47 -26.81 -1.64
C ALA A 319 12.94 -25.84 -2.74
N GLY A 320 13.45 -24.67 -2.34
CA GLY A 320 13.97 -23.65 -3.26
C GLY A 320 12.91 -22.94 -4.10
N GLN A 321 11.63 -23.27 -3.95
CA GLN A 321 10.55 -22.64 -4.71
C GLN A 321 9.85 -21.53 -3.93
N THR A 322 9.07 -20.73 -4.64
CA THR A 322 8.13 -19.75 -4.10
C THR A 322 6.70 -20.18 -4.40
N LEU A 323 5.89 -20.37 -3.35
CA LEU A 323 4.44 -20.50 -3.45
C LEU A 323 3.83 -19.13 -3.19
N GLY A 324 3.22 -18.55 -4.23
CA GLY A 324 2.45 -17.30 -4.11
C GLY A 324 1.04 -17.58 -3.61
N VAL A 325 0.58 -16.78 -2.64
CA VAL A 325 -0.80 -16.78 -2.15
C VAL A 325 -1.41 -15.43 -2.50
N MET A 326 -2.37 -15.40 -3.43
CA MET A 326 -3.01 -14.17 -3.90
C MET A 326 -4.52 -14.17 -3.62
N GLY A 327 -5.11 -12.98 -3.56
CA GLY A 327 -6.54 -12.77 -3.33
C GLY A 327 -6.80 -11.40 -2.71
N GLU A 328 -8.06 -10.99 -2.61
CA GLU A 328 -8.49 -9.73 -2.01
C GLU A 328 -8.22 -9.65 -0.51
N SER A 329 -8.28 -8.43 0.05
CA SER A 329 -8.22 -8.23 1.50
C SER A 329 -9.36 -8.99 2.20
N GLY A 330 -9.05 -9.68 3.30
CA GLY A 330 -10.03 -10.51 4.01
C GLY A 330 -10.26 -11.91 3.43
N SER A 331 -9.60 -12.32 2.33
CA SER A 331 -9.75 -13.67 1.77
C SER A 331 -9.11 -14.80 2.60
N GLY A 332 -8.42 -14.45 3.71
CA GLY A 332 -7.81 -15.43 4.62
C GLY A 332 -6.30 -15.64 4.47
N LYS A 333 -5.61 -14.91 3.58
CA LYS A 333 -4.16 -15.08 3.28
C LYS A 333 -3.26 -14.95 4.50
N SER A 334 -3.35 -13.83 5.24
CA SER A 334 -2.52 -13.61 6.45
C SER A 334 -2.89 -14.60 7.56
N THR A 335 -4.16 -15.03 7.64
CA THR A 335 -4.57 -16.10 8.57
C THR A 335 -3.94 -17.44 8.20
N LEU A 336 -3.87 -17.77 6.90
CA LEU A 336 -3.14 -18.94 6.41
C LEU A 336 -1.66 -18.86 6.76
N ALA A 337 -1.02 -17.69 6.60
CA ALA A 337 0.37 -17.46 7.00
C ALA A 337 0.60 -17.68 8.50
N LEU A 338 -0.27 -17.12 9.36
CA LEU A 338 -0.17 -17.29 10.82
C LEU A 338 -0.34 -18.76 11.23
N ALA A 339 -1.21 -19.51 10.57
CA ALA A 339 -1.34 -20.95 10.77
C ALA A 339 -0.10 -21.71 10.31
N ALA A 340 0.48 -21.33 9.15
CA ALA A 340 1.73 -21.91 8.63
C ALA A 340 2.92 -21.69 9.58
N LEU A 341 2.92 -20.60 10.34
CA LEU A 341 3.91 -20.26 11.36
C LEU A 341 3.65 -20.92 12.74
N GLY A 342 2.52 -21.63 12.89
CA GLY A 342 2.10 -22.18 14.19
C GLY A 342 1.77 -21.09 15.22
N LEU A 343 1.37 -19.90 14.76
CA LEU A 343 0.98 -18.76 15.60
C LEU A 343 -0.54 -18.68 15.85
N MET A 344 -1.31 -19.44 15.06
CA MET A 344 -2.76 -19.55 15.20
C MET A 344 -3.16 -21.01 15.35
N PRO A 345 -4.15 -21.33 16.22
CA PRO A 345 -4.72 -22.67 16.28
C PRO A 345 -5.45 -22.99 14.97
N PHE A 346 -5.31 -24.22 14.52
CA PHE A 346 -5.91 -24.72 13.29
C PHE A 346 -6.42 -26.16 13.47
N ARG A 347 -7.31 -26.59 12.57
CA ARG A 347 -7.69 -28.00 12.36
C ARG A 347 -7.15 -28.44 11.00
N GLY A 348 -7.02 -29.76 10.79
CA GLY A 348 -6.35 -30.33 9.62
C GLY A 348 -4.86 -30.59 9.87
N GLU A 349 -4.10 -30.76 8.82
CA GLU A 349 -2.68 -31.07 8.91
C GLU A 349 -1.84 -29.90 8.40
N MET A 350 -0.78 -29.55 9.13
CA MET A 350 0.24 -28.63 8.72
C MET A 350 1.60 -29.17 9.12
N GLN A 351 2.48 -29.38 8.12
CA GLN A 351 3.81 -29.89 8.31
C GLN A 351 4.86 -28.95 7.73
N VAL A 352 5.98 -28.81 8.42
CA VAL A 352 7.17 -28.10 7.96
C VAL A 352 8.35 -29.08 8.07
N THR A 353 9.04 -29.32 6.95
CA THR A 353 10.11 -30.35 6.87
C THR A 353 9.71 -31.72 7.43
N GLY A 354 8.46 -32.13 7.16
CA GLY A 354 7.89 -33.41 7.64
C GLY A 354 7.48 -33.45 9.11
N GLN A 355 7.58 -32.34 9.84
CA GLN A 355 7.21 -32.23 11.25
C GLN A 355 5.93 -31.41 11.43
N ALA A 356 5.03 -31.86 12.30
CA ALA A 356 3.78 -31.16 12.61
C ALA A 356 3.95 -30.18 13.79
N TRP A 357 3.18 -29.08 13.78
CA TRP A 357 3.10 -28.15 14.90
C TRP A 357 2.37 -28.75 16.11
N GLY A 358 2.64 -28.23 17.30
CA GLY A 358 1.80 -28.48 18.49
C GLY A 358 2.26 -29.62 19.40
N LEU A 359 3.38 -30.31 19.13
CA LEU A 359 3.86 -31.44 19.95
C LEU A 359 4.36 -31.01 21.35
N SER A 360 5.13 -29.92 21.42
CA SER A 360 5.62 -29.31 22.66
C SER A 360 6.21 -27.93 22.41
N ALA A 361 6.42 -27.12 23.47
CA ALA A 361 7.06 -25.82 23.36
C ALA A 361 8.49 -25.91 22.80
N ALA A 362 9.28 -26.91 23.22
CA ALA A 362 10.63 -27.14 22.74
C ALA A 362 10.64 -27.54 21.26
N HIS A 363 9.73 -28.41 20.83
CA HIS A 363 9.55 -28.81 19.45
C HIS A 363 9.17 -27.61 18.58
N ASN A 364 8.17 -26.82 18.98
CA ASN A 364 7.74 -25.62 18.27
C ASN A 364 8.87 -24.56 18.20
N LYS A 365 9.73 -24.47 19.22
CA LYS A 365 10.91 -23.61 19.19
C LYS A 365 11.88 -24.03 18.08
N SER A 366 12.14 -25.33 17.92
CA SER A 366 13.02 -25.85 16.86
C SER A 366 12.43 -25.59 15.48
N MET A 367 11.13 -25.78 15.29
CA MET A 367 10.43 -25.48 14.03
C MET A 367 10.47 -24.01 13.69
N ARG A 368 10.33 -23.11 14.67
CA ARG A 368 10.43 -21.65 14.45
C ARG A 368 11.83 -21.21 14.02
N ARG A 369 12.88 -22.01 14.25
CA ARG A 369 14.19 -21.76 13.63
C ARG A 369 14.16 -22.06 12.13
N VAL A 370 13.43 -23.12 11.72
CA VAL A 370 13.34 -23.55 10.32
C VAL A 370 12.48 -22.63 9.48
N VAL A 371 11.39 -22.08 10.08
CA VAL A 371 10.49 -21.15 9.41
C VAL A 371 10.49 -19.79 10.11
N GLN A 372 10.75 -18.75 9.34
CA GLN A 372 10.77 -17.37 9.82
C GLN A 372 9.79 -16.51 9.02
N VAL A 373 9.50 -15.29 9.49
CA VAL A 373 8.51 -14.41 8.89
C VAL A 373 9.06 -13.00 8.68
N VAL A 374 8.67 -12.40 7.56
CA VAL A 374 8.77 -10.97 7.30
C VAL A 374 7.34 -10.44 7.18
N PHE A 375 6.92 -9.63 8.14
CA PHE A 375 5.57 -9.07 8.21
C PHE A 375 5.36 -7.89 7.27
N GLN A 376 4.11 -7.60 6.95
CA GLN A 376 3.64 -6.55 6.06
C GLN A 376 4.15 -5.15 6.43
N ASP A 377 4.12 -4.81 7.71
CA ASP A 377 4.54 -3.50 8.20
C ASP A 377 5.88 -3.58 8.95
N PRO A 378 6.97 -3.11 8.33
CA PRO A 378 8.27 -3.09 9.00
C PRO A 378 8.35 -2.11 10.18
N PHE A 379 7.45 -1.10 10.24
CA PHE A 379 7.40 -0.15 11.37
C PHE A 379 6.91 -0.82 12.64
N SER A 380 5.81 -1.56 12.57
CA SER A 380 5.24 -2.23 13.73
C SER A 380 5.98 -3.52 14.09
N SER A 381 6.67 -4.14 13.13
CA SER A 381 7.41 -5.39 13.34
C SER A 381 8.78 -5.22 13.99
N LEU A 382 9.38 -4.02 13.95
CA LEU A 382 10.66 -3.70 14.57
C LEU A 382 10.42 -2.88 15.84
N SER A 383 10.99 -3.32 16.96
CA SER A 383 10.87 -2.57 18.22
C SER A 383 11.55 -1.19 18.09
N PRO A 384 10.84 -0.07 18.31
CA PRO A 384 11.44 1.26 18.17
C PRO A 384 12.44 1.60 19.27
N ARG A 385 12.53 0.78 20.32
CA ARG A 385 13.39 0.97 21.49
C ARG A 385 14.69 0.17 21.43
N LEU A 386 14.82 -0.74 20.46
CA LEU A 386 16.00 -1.57 20.26
C LEU A 386 16.85 -1.01 19.13
N THR A 387 18.15 -1.16 19.27
CA THR A 387 19.12 -0.83 18.21
C THR A 387 19.10 -1.88 17.10
N VAL A 388 19.68 -1.56 15.95
CA VAL A 388 19.84 -2.49 14.82
C VAL A 388 20.51 -3.78 15.26
N ALA A 389 21.58 -3.70 16.07
CA ALA A 389 22.27 -4.89 16.56
C ALA A 389 21.35 -5.77 17.40
N GLU A 390 20.63 -5.20 18.37
CA GLU A 390 19.71 -5.93 19.26
C GLU A 390 18.56 -6.57 18.50
N ILE A 391 17.98 -5.88 17.51
CA ILE A 391 16.89 -6.39 16.67
C ILE A 391 17.35 -7.58 15.85
N VAL A 392 18.52 -7.51 15.22
CA VAL A 392 18.98 -8.57 14.34
C VAL A 392 19.48 -9.77 15.15
N GLU A 393 20.16 -9.57 16.29
CA GLU A 393 20.68 -10.68 17.13
C GLU A 393 19.59 -11.42 17.92
N GLU A 394 18.36 -10.87 18.04
CA GLU A 394 17.27 -11.44 18.86
C GLU A 394 17.06 -12.96 18.59
N GLY A 395 17.05 -13.36 17.32
CA GLY A 395 16.93 -14.75 16.91
C GLY A 395 18.06 -15.64 17.41
N LEU A 396 19.30 -15.13 17.47
CA LEU A 396 20.45 -15.87 17.98
C LEU A 396 20.37 -16.08 19.49
N LEU A 397 19.90 -15.07 20.24
CA LEU A 397 19.71 -15.18 21.70
C LEU A 397 18.72 -16.30 22.04
N VAL A 398 17.70 -16.48 21.21
CA VAL A 398 16.67 -17.52 21.41
C VAL A 398 17.17 -18.90 20.97
N HIS A 399 17.76 -19.00 19.78
CA HIS A 399 18.04 -20.30 19.15
C HIS A 399 19.47 -20.79 19.34
N GLU A 400 20.43 -19.92 19.63
CA GLU A 400 21.85 -20.24 19.83
C GLU A 400 22.41 -19.48 21.06
N PRO A 401 21.85 -19.69 22.27
CA PRO A 401 22.20 -18.92 23.48
C PRO A 401 23.66 -19.11 23.92
N GLY A 402 24.35 -20.14 23.41
CA GLY A 402 25.77 -20.41 23.73
C GLY A 402 26.78 -19.56 22.96
N LEU A 403 26.32 -18.72 21.99
CA LEU A 403 27.22 -17.85 21.24
C LEU A 403 27.75 -16.70 22.11
N SER A 404 29.03 -16.41 22.01
CA SER A 404 29.65 -15.23 22.61
C SER A 404 29.12 -13.93 21.95
N GLN A 405 29.24 -12.82 22.63
CA GLN A 405 28.83 -11.50 22.07
C GLN A 405 29.61 -11.16 20.79
N ALA A 406 30.91 -11.55 20.73
CA ALA A 406 31.73 -11.30 19.54
C ALA A 406 31.25 -12.11 18.33
N GLU A 407 30.90 -13.37 18.51
CA GLU A 407 30.36 -14.24 17.45
C GLU A 407 28.98 -13.71 16.98
N ARG A 408 28.11 -13.31 17.89
CA ARG A 408 26.81 -12.69 17.52
C ARG A 408 27.01 -11.44 16.68
N ARG A 409 27.91 -10.54 17.09
CA ARG A 409 28.22 -9.31 16.34
C ARG A 409 28.72 -9.60 14.92
N LEU A 410 29.57 -10.59 14.73
CA LEU A 410 30.04 -11.02 13.41
C LEU A 410 28.89 -11.52 12.54
N ARG A 411 27.98 -12.32 13.11
CA ARG A 411 26.81 -12.82 12.37
C ARG A 411 25.82 -11.71 12.06
N VAL A 412 25.62 -10.74 12.96
CA VAL A 412 24.79 -9.56 12.70
C VAL A 412 25.36 -8.73 11.55
N ALA A 413 26.68 -8.48 11.57
CA ALA A 413 27.35 -7.78 10.48
C ALA A 413 27.17 -8.50 9.14
N GLN A 414 27.35 -9.83 9.10
CA GLN A 414 27.15 -10.62 7.90
C GLN A 414 25.70 -10.57 7.40
N ALA A 415 24.71 -10.71 8.29
CA ALA A 415 23.30 -10.65 7.92
C ALA A 415 22.91 -9.27 7.35
N LEU A 416 23.51 -8.18 7.83
CA LEU A 416 23.33 -6.85 7.28
C LEU A 416 23.97 -6.71 5.90
N LEU A 417 25.17 -7.28 5.69
CA LEU A 417 25.82 -7.31 4.38
C LEU A 417 25.00 -8.13 3.36
N ASP A 418 24.45 -9.27 3.78
CA ASP A 418 23.62 -10.14 2.92
C ASP A 418 22.39 -9.39 2.38
N VAL A 419 21.82 -8.47 3.17
CA VAL A 419 20.70 -7.62 2.71
C VAL A 419 21.13 -6.31 2.05
N GLY A 420 22.44 -6.14 1.81
CA GLY A 420 22.99 -4.94 1.15
C GLY A 420 23.01 -3.69 2.05
N MET A 421 23.08 -3.88 3.37
CA MET A 421 23.28 -2.80 4.33
C MET A 421 24.74 -2.83 4.80
N GLY A 422 25.46 -1.72 4.60
CA GLY A 422 26.86 -1.61 5.06
C GLY A 422 27.94 -2.11 4.06
N VAL A 423 27.59 -2.35 2.80
CA VAL A 423 28.52 -2.92 1.79
C VAL A 423 29.76 -2.06 1.56
N ASP A 424 29.63 -0.72 1.58
CA ASP A 424 30.72 0.22 1.36
C ASP A 424 31.17 0.92 2.65
N MET A 425 30.82 0.37 3.83
CA MET A 425 31.11 0.96 5.12
C MET A 425 32.42 0.44 5.68
N ASP A 426 33.22 1.35 6.24
CA ASP A 426 34.33 0.98 7.07
C ASP A 426 33.87 0.42 8.44
N GLN A 427 34.80 -0.07 9.25
CA GLN A 427 34.48 -0.66 10.55
C GLN A 427 33.81 0.32 11.52
N PHE A 428 34.15 1.61 11.46
CA PHE A 428 33.57 2.63 12.31
C PHE A 428 32.13 2.95 11.88
N GLN A 429 31.89 3.10 10.59
CA GLN A 429 30.57 3.31 10.01
C GLN A 429 29.63 2.14 10.28
N LEU A 430 30.14 0.90 10.18
CA LEU A 430 29.36 -0.29 10.53
C LEU A 430 29.01 -0.33 12.02
N GLN A 431 29.94 0.03 12.91
CA GLN A 431 29.66 0.17 14.34
C GLN A 431 28.59 1.25 14.62
N SER A 432 28.65 2.38 13.93
CA SER A 432 27.64 3.42 14.03
C SER A 432 26.27 2.92 13.55
N LEU A 433 26.21 2.19 12.42
CA LEU A 433 24.98 1.58 11.91
C LEU A 433 24.34 0.66 12.95
N LEU A 434 25.11 -0.16 13.63
CA LEU A 434 24.64 -1.14 14.63
C LEU A 434 23.98 -0.47 15.85
N GLN A 435 24.33 0.78 16.17
CA GLN A 435 23.80 1.53 17.30
C GLN A 435 22.57 2.38 16.95
N ARG A 436 22.20 2.49 15.67
CA ARG A 436 21.04 3.28 15.24
C ARG A 436 19.73 2.58 15.56
N TYR A 437 18.65 3.37 15.58
CA TYR A 437 17.29 2.90 15.85
C TYR A 437 16.46 2.81 14.57
N PRO A 438 15.42 1.96 14.52
CA PRO A 438 14.59 1.77 13.32
C PRO A 438 14.01 3.07 12.75
N HIS A 439 13.63 4.02 13.58
CA HIS A 439 13.03 5.28 13.13
C HIS A 439 14.00 6.19 12.33
N GLU A 440 15.29 5.93 12.38
CA GLU A 440 16.31 6.67 11.60
C GLU A 440 16.49 6.13 10.16
N PHE A 441 15.74 5.11 9.78
CA PHE A 441 15.85 4.45 8.47
C PHE A 441 14.63 4.69 7.58
N SER A 442 14.85 4.71 6.26
CA SER A 442 13.76 4.71 5.27
C SER A 442 12.95 3.40 5.31
N GLY A 443 11.75 3.40 4.72
CA GLY A 443 10.90 2.20 4.63
C GLY A 443 11.61 1.00 4.02
N GLY A 444 12.32 1.20 2.91
CA GLY A 444 13.10 0.14 2.26
C GLY A 444 14.28 -0.38 3.09
N GLN A 445 14.95 0.51 3.85
CA GLN A 445 16.01 0.10 4.77
C GLN A 445 15.46 -0.70 5.96
N ARG A 446 14.30 -0.31 6.50
CA ARG A 446 13.60 -1.08 7.55
C ARG A 446 13.17 -2.45 7.05
N GLN A 447 12.71 -2.54 5.80
CA GLN A 447 12.37 -3.82 5.19
C GLN A 447 13.60 -4.74 5.08
N ARG A 448 14.74 -4.21 4.65
CA ARG A 448 16.02 -4.95 4.65
C ARG A 448 16.42 -5.40 6.05
N LEU A 449 16.22 -4.55 7.06
CA LEU A 449 16.48 -4.89 8.45
C LEU A 449 15.57 -6.04 8.95
N ALA A 450 14.28 -6.02 8.62
CA ALA A 450 13.35 -7.10 8.94
C ALA A 450 13.74 -8.42 8.25
N ILE A 451 14.21 -8.34 7.00
CA ILE A 451 14.75 -9.52 6.28
C ILE A 451 16.03 -10.03 6.97
N ALA A 452 16.98 -9.17 7.35
CA ALA A 452 18.20 -9.56 8.05
C ALA A 452 17.89 -10.26 9.38
N ARG A 453 16.92 -9.73 10.16
CA ARG A 453 16.44 -10.35 11.40
C ARG A 453 15.90 -11.77 11.17
N ALA A 454 15.17 -11.99 10.09
CA ALA A 454 14.65 -13.31 9.75
C ALA A 454 15.75 -14.28 9.27
N LEU A 455 16.75 -13.78 8.55
CA LEU A 455 17.84 -14.59 7.96
C LEU A 455 18.88 -15.04 8.98
N ILE A 456 19.08 -14.31 10.09
CA ILE A 456 20.18 -14.52 11.03
C ILE A 456 20.25 -15.95 11.59
N VAL A 457 19.09 -16.61 11.73
CA VAL A 457 18.96 -18.00 12.23
C VAL A 457 19.09 -19.05 11.12
N LYS A 458 19.34 -18.62 9.87
CA LYS A 458 19.48 -19.48 8.69
C LYS A 458 18.25 -20.39 8.47
N PRO A 459 17.06 -19.83 8.27
CA PRO A 459 15.84 -20.60 8.06
C PRO A 459 15.88 -21.34 6.71
N ARG A 460 15.05 -22.36 6.55
CA ARG A 460 14.79 -23.02 5.26
C ARG A 460 13.57 -22.42 4.53
N VAL A 461 12.64 -21.87 5.30
CA VAL A 461 11.40 -21.27 4.78
C VAL A 461 11.26 -19.85 5.33
N LEU A 462 10.96 -18.90 4.44
CA LEU A 462 10.49 -17.56 4.81
C LEU A 462 9.04 -17.39 4.39
N VAL A 463 8.21 -17.02 5.36
CA VAL A 463 6.86 -16.51 5.10
C VAL A 463 6.99 -15.01 4.89
N LEU A 464 6.59 -14.53 3.72
CA LEU A 464 6.67 -13.14 3.31
C LEU A 464 5.22 -12.62 3.22
N ASP A 465 4.75 -11.89 4.25
CA ASP A 465 3.40 -11.34 4.26
C ASP A 465 3.44 -9.90 3.73
N GLU A 466 3.04 -9.73 2.48
CA GLU A 466 3.03 -8.47 1.73
C GLU A 466 4.36 -7.66 1.85
N PRO A 467 5.51 -8.26 1.52
CA PRO A 467 6.83 -7.71 1.87
C PRO A 467 7.17 -6.38 1.17
N THR A 468 6.33 -5.90 0.26
CA THR A 468 6.58 -4.70 -0.55
C THR A 468 5.40 -3.73 -0.61
N SER A 469 4.28 -3.99 0.09
CA SER A 469 3.04 -3.22 -0.05
C SER A 469 3.12 -1.75 0.41
N ALA A 470 4.04 -1.44 1.32
CA ALA A 470 4.24 -0.08 1.84
C ALA A 470 5.42 0.66 1.19
N LEU A 471 5.98 0.11 0.09
CA LEU A 471 7.17 0.64 -0.58
C LEU A 471 6.82 1.25 -1.93
N ASP A 472 7.54 2.30 -2.31
CA ASP A 472 7.47 2.83 -3.66
C ASP A 472 8.02 1.82 -4.70
N VAL A 473 7.64 1.99 -5.96
CA VAL A 473 7.89 1.01 -7.04
C VAL A 473 9.37 0.71 -7.23
N THR A 474 10.24 1.70 -7.06
CA THR A 474 11.70 1.53 -7.22
C THR A 474 12.28 0.70 -6.07
N ILE A 475 11.88 0.99 -4.84
CA ILE A 475 12.32 0.24 -3.66
C ILE A 475 11.70 -1.16 -3.65
N GLN A 476 10.44 -1.31 -4.07
CA GLN A 476 9.79 -2.62 -4.27
C GLN A 476 10.63 -3.51 -5.18
N LYS A 477 11.04 -3.01 -6.36
CA LYS A 477 11.92 -3.75 -7.29
C LYS A 477 13.22 -4.19 -6.63
N GLN A 478 13.87 -3.30 -5.88
CA GLN A 478 15.14 -3.61 -5.18
C GLN A 478 14.95 -4.70 -4.11
N VAL A 479 13.87 -4.66 -3.34
CA VAL A 479 13.57 -5.68 -2.31
C VAL A 479 13.25 -7.02 -2.96
N LEU A 480 12.52 -7.05 -4.08
CA LEU A 480 12.25 -8.30 -4.81
C LEU A 480 13.53 -8.89 -5.41
N GLN A 481 14.40 -8.07 -6.00
CA GLN A 481 15.73 -8.52 -6.47
C GLN A 481 16.59 -9.06 -5.35
N LEU A 482 16.57 -8.42 -4.16
CA LEU A 482 17.23 -8.92 -2.97
C LEU A 482 16.69 -10.30 -2.59
N LEU A 483 15.36 -10.48 -2.50
CA LEU A 483 14.76 -11.77 -2.16
C LEU A 483 15.09 -12.86 -3.18
N GLN A 484 15.08 -12.55 -4.49
CA GLN A 484 15.49 -13.48 -5.56
C GLN A 484 16.95 -13.91 -5.40
N ARG A 485 17.86 -12.96 -5.11
CA ARG A 485 19.26 -13.25 -4.85
C ARG A 485 19.44 -14.15 -3.63
N LEU A 486 18.81 -13.80 -2.50
CA LEU A 486 18.86 -14.58 -1.26
C LEU A 486 18.30 -16.00 -1.44
N GLN A 487 17.25 -16.16 -2.25
CA GLN A 487 16.71 -17.48 -2.58
C GLN A 487 17.75 -18.34 -3.29
N ARG A 488 18.48 -17.79 -4.26
CA ARG A 488 19.54 -18.50 -4.99
C ARG A 488 20.75 -18.83 -4.12
N GLU A 489 21.21 -17.85 -3.33
CA GLU A 489 22.44 -17.97 -2.52
C GLU A 489 22.26 -18.89 -1.32
N HIS A 490 21.08 -18.90 -0.70
CA HIS A 490 20.80 -19.66 0.53
C HIS A 490 19.84 -20.83 0.35
N GLY A 491 19.35 -21.10 -0.86
CA GLY A 491 18.40 -22.19 -1.14
C GLY A 491 17.04 -22.01 -0.41
N LEU A 492 16.62 -20.77 -0.18
CA LEU A 492 15.41 -20.45 0.59
C LEU A 492 14.14 -20.84 -0.18
N SER A 493 13.13 -21.29 0.56
CA SER A 493 11.78 -21.50 0.03
C SER A 493 10.85 -20.40 0.57
N TYR A 494 9.99 -19.83 -0.27
CA TYR A 494 9.13 -18.71 0.12
C TYR A 494 7.65 -19.09 0.08
N LEU A 495 6.93 -18.82 1.16
CA LEU A 495 5.48 -18.67 1.16
C LEU A 495 5.21 -17.15 1.05
N LEU A 496 4.88 -16.70 -0.16
CA LEU A 496 4.73 -15.28 -0.50
C LEU A 496 3.26 -14.90 -0.56
N ILE A 497 2.81 -14.07 0.36
CA ILE A 497 1.46 -13.51 0.38
C ILE A 497 1.52 -12.12 -0.22
N THR A 498 0.70 -11.87 -1.23
CA THR A 498 0.55 -10.54 -1.82
C THR A 498 -0.76 -10.43 -2.59
N HIS A 499 -1.25 -9.21 -2.75
CA HIS A 499 -2.35 -8.88 -3.65
C HIS A 499 -1.82 -8.34 -5.00
N ASP A 500 -0.51 -8.14 -5.15
CA ASP A 500 0.14 -7.60 -6.35
C ASP A 500 0.49 -8.73 -7.33
N VAL A 501 -0.17 -8.71 -8.50
CA VAL A 501 0.01 -9.70 -9.56
C VAL A 501 1.41 -9.62 -10.17
N ASP A 502 2.01 -8.42 -10.27
CA ASP A 502 3.36 -8.26 -10.83
C ASP A 502 4.42 -8.86 -9.90
N VAL A 503 4.21 -8.78 -8.58
CA VAL A 503 5.04 -9.47 -7.58
C VAL A 503 4.94 -10.99 -7.73
N ILE A 504 3.72 -11.54 -7.87
CA ILE A 504 3.52 -12.97 -8.13
C ILE A 504 4.21 -13.39 -9.43
N ARG A 505 4.05 -12.62 -10.51
CA ARG A 505 4.70 -12.90 -11.80
C ARG A 505 6.21 -12.94 -11.70
N ALA A 506 6.80 -12.05 -10.91
CA ALA A 506 8.24 -11.95 -10.73
C ALA A 506 8.82 -13.05 -9.83
N MET A 507 8.08 -13.50 -8.80
CA MET A 507 8.64 -14.32 -7.73
C MET A 507 8.12 -15.76 -7.69
N ALA A 508 6.84 -15.99 -8.08
CA ALA A 508 6.19 -17.26 -7.79
C ALA A 508 6.47 -18.34 -8.84
N HIS A 509 6.71 -19.57 -8.38
CA HIS A 509 6.77 -20.79 -9.19
C HIS A 509 5.36 -21.43 -9.28
N GLN A 510 4.71 -21.51 -8.12
CA GLN A 510 3.32 -21.97 -7.98
C GLN A 510 2.50 -20.86 -7.36
N VAL A 511 1.20 -20.86 -7.62
CA VAL A 511 0.27 -19.90 -7.04
C VAL A 511 -0.99 -20.60 -6.55
N VAL A 512 -1.52 -20.12 -5.43
CA VAL A 512 -2.86 -20.41 -4.94
C VAL A 512 -3.65 -19.09 -4.88
N VAL A 513 -4.88 -19.11 -5.37
CA VAL A 513 -5.79 -17.96 -5.35
C VAL A 513 -6.84 -18.21 -4.29
N MET A 514 -6.96 -17.30 -3.33
CA MET A 514 -7.88 -17.40 -2.21
C MET A 514 -9.04 -16.42 -2.34
N LYS A 515 -10.26 -16.92 -2.10
CA LYS A 515 -11.49 -16.13 -1.99
C LYS A 515 -12.33 -16.65 -0.84
N ASP A 516 -12.82 -15.77 0.02
CA ASP A 516 -13.74 -16.10 1.15
C ASP A 516 -13.29 -17.32 1.96
N GLY A 517 -11.98 -17.40 2.25
CA GLY A 517 -11.38 -18.49 3.02
C GLY A 517 -11.08 -19.78 2.23
N HIS A 518 -11.43 -19.87 0.96
CA HIS A 518 -11.21 -21.03 0.12
C HIS A 518 -10.09 -20.81 -0.90
N ILE A 519 -9.36 -21.87 -1.22
CA ILE A 519 -8.52 -21.91 -2.43
C ILE A 519 -9.42 -22.20 -3.61
N VAL A 520 -9.60 -21.23 -4.51
CA VAL A 520 -10.48 -21.32 -5.69
C VAL A 520 -9.74 -21.76 -6.95
N GLU A 521 -8.43 -21.49 -7.00
CA GLU A 521 -7.57 -21.93 -8.12
C GLU A 521 -6.13 -22.12 -7.61
N SER A 522 -5.42 -23.10 -8.19
CA SER A 522 -4.01 -23.37 -7.89
C SER A 522 -3.29 -23.97 -9.08
N GLY A 523 -1.97 -23.77 -9.15
CA GLY A 523 -1.12 -24.34 -10.19
C GLY A 523 0.15 -23.54 -10.45
N PRO A 524 0.90 -23.91 -11.52
CA PRO A 524 2.08 -23.14 -11.96
C PRO A 524 1.71 -21.67 -12.22
N ALA A 525 2.46 -20.76 -11.66
CA ALA A 525 2.14 -19.32 -11.71
C ALA A 525 1.98 -18.82 -13.16
N ALA A 526 2.89 -19.20 -14.06
CA ALA A 526 2.81 -18.83 -15.47
C ALA A 526 1.49 -19.28 -16.13
N LYS A 527 0.99 -20.48 -15.76
CA LYS A 527 -0.25 -21.04 -16.34
C LYS A 527 -1.49 -20.35 -15.78
N VAL A 528 -1.56 -20.17 -14.46
CA VAL A 528 -2.73 -19.54 -13.80
C VAL A 528 -2.85 -18.08 -14.21
N LEU A 529 -1.72 -17.35 -14.34
CA LEU A 529 -1.72 -15.94 -14.74
C LEU A 529 -2.03 -15.74 -16.23
N ALA A 530 -1.65 -16.67 -17.11
CA ALA A 530 -1.92 -16.57 -18.54
C ALA A 530 -3.31 -17.11 -18.94
N PHE A 531 -3.77 -18.18 -18.27
CA PHE A 531 -4.99 -18.90 -18.60
C PHE A 531 -5.81 -19.20 -17.33
N PRO A 532 -6.33 -18.17 -16.66
CA PRO A 532 -7.12 -18.33 -15.43
C PRO A 532 -8.42 -19.09 -15.75
N LYS A 533 -8.73 -20.10 -14.93
CA LYS A 533 -9.93 -20.93 -15.09
C LYS A 533 -11.11 -20.41 -14.29
N HIS A 534 -10.85 -19.93 -13.10
CA HIS A 534 -11.89 -19.44 -12.18
C HIS A 534 -12.26 -17.99 -12.51
N ASP A 535 -13.57 -17.64 -12.48
CA ASP A 535 -14.06 -16.29 -12.79
C ASP A 535 -13.45 -15.22 -11.89
N TYR A 536 -13.30 -15.53 -10.62
CA TYR A 536 -12.67 -14.63 -9.66
C TYR A 536 -11.20 -14.35 -10.02
N THR A 537 -10.43 -15.37 -10.43
CA THR A 537 -9.05 -15.17 -10.88
C THR A 537 -9.00 -14.28 -12.10
N ARG A 538 -9.94 -14.47 -13.07
CA ARG A 538 -10.06 -13.58 -14.25
C ARG A 538 -10.33 -12.14 -13.85
N SER A 539 -11.27 -11.92 -12.93
CA SER A 539 -11.60 -10.57 -12.45
C SER A 539 -10.43 -9.92 -11.71
N LEU A 540 -9.72 -10.69 -10.88
CA LEU A 540 -8.56 -10.20 -10.13
C LEU A 540 -7.42 -9.78 -11.08
N LEU A 541 -7.12 -10.59 -12.11
CA LEU A 541 -6.09 -10.28 -13.10
C LEU A 541 -6.48 -9.10 -14.00
N ALA A 542 -7.75 -9.01 -14.42
CA ALA A 542 -8.26 -7.89 -15.20
C ALA A 542 -8.20 -6.56 -14.42
N ALA A 543 -8.37 -6.59 -13.10
CA ALA A 543 -8.27 -5.40 -12.26
C ALA A 543 -6.81 -4.95 -12.03
N ALA A 544 -5.84 -5.86 -12.19
CA ALA A 544 -4.41 -5.56 -12.04
C ALA A 544 -3.77 -4.90 -13.29
N GLY A 545 -4.43 -4.93 -14.45
CA GLY A 545 -3.99 -4.29 -15.70
C GLY A 545 -3.55 -5.30 -16.72
#